data_3f03252777f89d5a9cdfae0af397ecb3
#
_entry.id   3f03252777f89d5a9cdfae0af397ecb3
#
_cell.length_a   1.000
_cell.length_b   1.000
_cell.length_c   1.000
_cell.angle_alpha   90.00
_cell.angle_beta   90.00
_cell.angle_gamma   90.00
#
_symmetry.space_group_name_H-M   'P 1'
#
loop_
_entity.id
_entity.type
_entity.pdbx_description
1 polymer ?
#
loop_
_entity_poly.entity_id
_entity_poly.type
_entity_poly.pdbx_seq_one_letter_code
_entity_poly.pdbx_strand_id
1 'polypeptide(L)'
;PQRTKQHKSAIMLWMGGGRSTIDMWDLKPNAPTGGPFKPISTTGDVQICEHLPLMAKQMHHMSIVRSMSTREADHQRGRYFLHTGYVPTPNMTHPSYGSVIAHEMTPDGLEIPPFVSVGGASEGPGFLGMAYAPFVVDSNGQVRNLRMDVDERRLAQPMQLLDAMEKNFIGQNRGEVAVE
;
A
#
# COMPACT_ATOMS: atom_id res chain seq x y z
N PRO A 1 0.46 -26.23 22.98
CA PRO A 1 1.50 -25.23 22.78
C PRO A 1 0.90 -24.08 21.98
N GLN A 2 0.68 -22.92 22.64
CA GLN A 2 0.27 -21.69 21.97
C GLN A 2 1.42 -21.29 21.04
N ARG A 3 1.19 -21.31 19.73
CA ARG A 3 2.08 -20.67 18.77
C ARG A 3 2.10 -19.18 19.13
N THR A 4 3.22 -18.70 19.63
CA THR A 4 3.47 -17.26 19.70
C THR A 4 3.21 -16.67 18.32
N LYS A 5 2.21 -15.79 18.19
CA LYS A 5 1.93 -15.07 16.94
C LYS A 5 3.19 -14.30 16.60
N GLN A 6 3.96 -14.76 15.62
CA GLN A 6 5.07 -13.97 15.09
C GLN A 6 4.46 -12.73 14.42
N HIS A 7 4.81 -11.55 14.92
CA HIS A 7 4.46 -10.32 14.24
C HIS A 7 5.18 -10.28 12.88
N LYS A 8 4.41 -10.13 11.83
CA LYS A 8 4.92 -10.02 10.46
C LYS A 8 4.69 -8.59 9.98
N SER A 9 5.66 -8.06 9.24
CA SER A 9 5.55 -6.77 8.58
C SER A 9 5.71 -6.96 7.08
N ALA A 10 5.06 -6.11 6.29
CA ALA A 10 5.17 -6.10 4.83
C ALA A 10 5.66 -4.72 4.36
N ILE A 11 6.58 -4.71 3.41
CA ILE A 11 7.04 -3.49 2.74
C ILE A 11 6.80 -3.67 1.25
N MET A 12 5.99 -2.79 0.65
CA MET A 12 5.80 -2.72 -0.79
C MET A 12 6.68 -1.63 -1.37
N LEU A 13 7.62 -1.99 -2.24
CA LEU A 13 8.44 -1.05 -3.00
C LEU A 13 7.80 -0.86 -4.38
N TRP A 14 7.07 0.24 -4.54
CA TRP A 14 6.41 0.54 -5.79
C TRP A 14 7.32 1.32 -6.73
N MET A 15 7.72 0.70 -7.83
CA MET A 15 8.50 1.33 -8.89
C MET A 15 7.56 1.81 -9.99
N GLY A 16 7.13 3.07 -9.92
CA GLY A 16 6.33 3.68 -10.97
C GLY A 16 7.07 3.76 -12.31
N GLY A 17 6.31 3.93 -13.40
CA GLY A 17 6.86 4.15 -14.73
C GLY A 17 7.04 2.90 -15.60
N GLY A 18 6.59 1.71 -15.16
CA GLY A 18 6.54 0.52 -16.01
C GLY A 18 7.92 0.09 -16.54
N ARG A 19 8.81 -0.33 -15.67
CA ARG A 19 10.15 -0.78 -16.02
C ARG A 19 10.13 -1.92 -17.02
N SER A 20 11.01 -1.86 -18.03
CA SER A 20 11.13 -2.92 -19.04
C SER A 20 11.59 -4.23 -18.41
N THR A 21 10.75 -5.25 -18.48
CA THR A 21 11.03 -6.58 -17.93
C THR A 21 12.22 -7.25 -18.61
N ILE A 22 12.32 -7.10 -19.93
CA ILE A 22 13.41 -7.69 -20.73
C ILE A 22 14.75 -7.02 -20.51
N ASP A 23 14.78 -5.83 -19.89
CA ASP A 23 16.00 -5.12 -19.53
C ASP A 23 16.41 -5.32 -18.07
N MET A 24 15.57 -5.94 -17.25
CA MET A 24 15.84 -6.09 -15.82
C MET A 24 15.79 -7.55 -15.33
N TRP A 25 14.59 -8.17 -15.42
CA TRP A 25 14.30 -9.43 -14.72
C TRP A 25 14.22 -10.65 -15.62
N ASP A 26 13.93 -10.45 -16.89
CA ASP A 26 13.70 -11.52 -17.86
C ASP A 26 14.40 -11.23 -19.18
N LEU A 27 15.72 -11.12 -19.13
CA LEU A 27 16.55 -10.88 -20.30
C LEU A 27 16.39 -12.02 -21.30
N LYS A 28 16.34 -11.67 -22.59
CA LYS A 28 16.22 -12.60 -23.72
C LYS A 28 17.50 -12.51 -24.58
N PRO A 29 18.67 -12.96 -24.07
CA PRO A 29 19.90 -12.90 -24.86
C PRO A 29 19.73 -13.67 -26.15
N ASN A 30 20.23 -13.11 -27.26
CA ASN A 30 20.13 -13.67 -28.60
C ASN A 30 18.74 -13.74 -29.24
N ALA A 31 17.68 -13.20 -28.59
CA ALA A 31 16.37 -13.07 -29.19
C ALA A 31 16.24 -11.73 -29.92
N PRO A 32 15.46 -11.67 -31.04
CA PRO A 32 15.21 -10.42 -31.77
C PRO A 32 14.56 -9.32 -30.90
N THR A 33 13.85 -9.72 -29.86
CA THR A 33 13.21 -8.83 -28.87
C THR A 33 14.06 -8.58 -27.63
N GLY A 34 15.26 -9.14 -27.58
CA GLY A 34 16.17 -8.94 -26.44
C GLY A 34 16.76 -7.54 -26.40
N GLY A 35 16.96 -7.02 -25.19
CA GLY A 35 17.64 -5.73 -24.96
C GLY A 35 19.18 -5.86 -25.09
N PRO A 36 19.90 -4.73 -24.98
CA PRO A 36 21.35 -4.70 -25.12
C PRO A 36 22.10 -5.19 -23.88
N PHE A 37 21.41 -5.37 -22.75
CA PHE A 37 22.04 -5.70 -21.47
C PHE A 37 22.33 -7.19 -21.32
N LYS A 38 23.35 -7.50 -20.55
CA LYS A 38 23.81 -8.87 -20.35
C LYS A 38 23.28 -9.44 -19.03
N PRO A 39 22.94 -10.74 -19.03
CA PRO A 39 22.60 -11.43 -17.80
C PRO A 39 23.83 -11.69 -16.95
N ILE A 40 23.70 -11.53 -15.63
CA ILE A 40 24.70 -11.94 -14.65
C ILE A 40 24.17 -13.04 -13.76
N SER A 41 25.09 -13.87 -13.24
CA SER A 41 24.77 -14.89 -12.24
C SER A 41 24.36 -14.24 -10.92
N THR A 42 23.49 -14.93 -10.19
CA THR A 42 22.98 -14.48 -8.90
C THR A 42 23.28 -15.52 -7.81
N THR A 43 22.97 -15.20 -6.58
CA THR A 43 23.01 -16.17 -5.44
C THR A 43 21.83 -17.15 -5.46
N GLY A 44 20.89 -17.01 -6.39
CA GLY A 44 19.78 -17.93 -6.65
C GLY A 44 20.00 -18.70 -7.96
N ASP A 45 18.91 -19.30 -8.45
CA ASP A 45 18.89 -20.13 -9.66
C ASP A 45 18.55 -19.36 -10.95
N VAL A 46 18.41 -18.05 -10.87
CA VAL A 46 18.02 -17.18 -11.98
C VAL A 46 19.10 -16.16 -12.30
N GLN A 47 19.14 -15.69 -13.56
CA GLN A 47 19.95 -14.56 -13.98
C GLN A 47 19.12 -13.30 -14.11
N ILE A 48 19.73 -12.16 -13.83
CA ILE A 48 19.15 -10.83 -13.97
C ILE A 48 20.11 -9.87 -14.67
N CYS A 49 19.68 -8.65 -14.96
CA CYS A 49 20.48 -7.64 -15.64
C CYS A 49 21.78 -7.30 -14.90
N GLU A 50 22.85 -7.09 -15.65
CA GLU A 50 24.19 -6.70 -15.16
C GLU A 50 24.20 -5.39 -14.35
N HIS A 51 23.21 -4.53 -14.56
CA HIS A 51 23.06 -3.27 -13.80
C HIS A 51 22.41 -3.44 -12.43
N LEU A 52 22.09 -4.67 -12.02
CA LEU A 52 21.48 -5.00 -10.72
C LEU A 52 22.40 -5.87 -9.82
N PRO A 53 23.70 -5.54 -9.65
CA PRO A 53 24.64 -6.42 -8.95
C PRO A 53 24.33 -6.61 -7.46
N LEU A 54 23.70 -5.61 -6.81
CA LEU A 54 23.29 -5.71 -5.40
C LEU A 54 22.08 -6.62 -5.23
N MET A 55 21.12 -6.55 -6.17
CA MET A 55 19.97 -7.47 -6.22
C MET A 55 20.43 -8.91 -6.48
N ALA A 56 21.39 -9.11 -7.38
CA ALA A 56 21.94 -10.42 -7.67
C ALA A 56 22.48 -11.13 -6.42
N LYS A 57 23.07 -10.39 -5.48
CA LYS A 57 23.55 -10.91 -4.19
C LYS A 57 22.43 -11.31 -3.22
N GLN A 58 21.21 -10.81 -3.41
CA GLN A 58 20.06 -11.07 -2.55
C GLN A 58 19.06 -12.06 -3.18
N MET A 59 19.35 -12.58 -4.35
CA MET A 59 18.42 -13.37 -5.14
C MET A 59 17.92 -14.63 -4.42
N HIS A 60 18.73 -15.23 -3.55
CA HIS A 60 18.33 -16.38 -2.73
C HIS A 60 17.15 -16.08 -1.75
N HIS A 61 16.85 -14.80 -1.53
CA HIS A 61 15.69 -14.36 -0.74
C HIS A 61 14.50 -13.93 -1.61
N MET A 62 14.60 -14.00 -2.93
CA MET A 62 13.65 -13.41 -3.85
C MET A 62 12.97 -14.46 -4.74
N SER A 63 11.72 -14.20 -5.08
CA SER A 63 11.01 -14.91 -6.13
C SER A 63 10.59 -13.92 -7.22
N ILE A 64 10.81 -14.27 -8.49
CA ILE A 64 10.46 -13.44 -9.64
C ILE A 64 9.28 -14.06 -10.37
N VAL A 65 8.18 -13.31 -10.50
CA VAL A 65 7.04 -13.70 -11.32
C VAL A 65 7.19 -13.08 -12.72
N ARG A 66 7.63 -13.85 -13.70
CA ARG A 66 7.87 -13.38 -15.08
C ARG A 66 6.65 -13.50 -16.00
N SER A 67 5.70 -14.33 -15.64
CA SER A 67 4.50 -14.63 -16.44
C SER A 67 3.29 -13.75 -16.11
N MET A 68 3.49 -12.65 -15.38
CA MET A 68 2.41 -11.78 -15.00
C MET A 68 1.85 -11.04 -16.21
N SER A 69 0.55 -11.11 -16.42
CA SER A 69 -0.14 -10.46 -17.52
C SER A 69 -1.49 -9.88 -17.07
N THR A 70 -1.95 -8.84 -17.75
CA THR A 70 -3.25 -8.23 -17.54
C THR A 70 -3.84 -7.74 -18.84
N ARG A 71 -5.15 -7.57 -18.88
CA ARG A 71 -5.85 -6.91 -19.99
C ARG A 71 -5.96 -5.40 -19.83
N GLU A 72 -5.50 -4.86 -18.70
CA GLU A 72 -5.52 -3.42 -18.42
C GLU A 72 -4.37 -2.75 -19.16
N ALA A 73 -4.72 -1.92 -20.16
CA ALA A 73 -3.78 -1.18 -20.99
C ALA A 73 -3.60 0.30 -20.54
N ASP A 74 -4.45 0.77 -19.65
CA ASP A 74 -4.37 2.11 -19.06
C ASP A 74 -3.52 2.12 -17.78
N HIS A 75 -2.67 3.13 -17.59
CA HIS A 75 -1.78 3.23 -16.43
C HIS A 75 -2.52 3.30 -15.10
N GLN A 76 -3.61 4.07 -15.02
CA GLN A 76 -4.39 4.23 -13.79
C GLN A 76 -5.09 2.93 -13.42
N ARG A 77 -5.74 2.30 -14.39
CA ARG A 77 -6.43 1.04 -14.22
C ARG A 77 -5.45 -0.09 -13.89
N GLY A 78 -4.32 -0.15 -14.58
CA GLY A 78 -3.24 -1.13 -14.32
C GLY A 78 -2.65 -0.98 -12.93
N ARG A 79 -2.40 0.26 -12.47
CA ARG A 79 -1.94 0.54 -11.12
C ARG A 79 -2.96 0.08 -10.08
N TYR A 80 -4.22 0.44 -10.24
CA TYR A 80 -5.30 0.00 -9.36
C TYR A 80 -5.36 -1.52 -9.27
N PHE A 81 -5.33 -2.19 -10.43
CA PHE A 81 -5.33 -3.66 -10.48
C PHE A 81 -4.16 -4.27 -9.71
N LEU A 82 -2.95 -3.74 -9.88
CA LEU A 82 -1.76 -4.23 -9.17
C LEU A 82 -1.76 -3.93 -7.67
N HIS A 83 -2.47 -2.89 -7.21
CA HIS A 83 -2.55 -2.53 -5.80
C HIS A 83 -3.70 -3.22 -5.06
N THR A 84 -4.73 -3.68 -5.78
CA THR A 84 -5.95 -4.23 -5.17
C THR A 84 -6.21 -5.68 -5.54
N GLY A 85 -5.67 -6.15 -6.69
CA GLY A 85 -6.01 -7.46 -7.28
C GLY A 85 -7.31 -7.46 -8.08
N TYR A 86 -7.97 -6.31 -8.23
CA TYR A 86 -9.28 -6.19 -8.89
C TYR A 86 -9.26 -5.15 -10.01
N VAL A 87 -10.03 -5.42 -11.05
CA VAL A 87 -10.31 -4.43 -12.09
C VAL A 87 -11.19 -3.33 -11.50
N PRO A 88 -10.89 -2.04 -11.75
CA PRO A 88 -11.72 -0.95 -11.24
C PRO A 88 -13.12 -1.00 -11.83
N THR A 89 -14.12 -0.90 -10.96
CA THR A 89 -15.53 -0.86 -11.31
C THR A 89 -16.20 0.40 -10.79
N PRO A 90 -17.26 0.94 -11.44
CA PRO A 90 -17.93 2.16 -10.97
C PRO A 90 -18.61 2.01 -9.60
N ASN A 91 -19.01 0.81 -9.25
CA ASN A 91 -19.91 0.56 -8.11
C ASN A 91 -19.17 0.20 -6.82
N MET A 92 -17.88 -0.11 -6.90
CA MET A 92 -17.13 -0.59 -5.73
C MET A 92 -15.66 -0.18 -5.82
N THR A 93 -15.16 0.39 -4.74
CA THR A 93 -13.73 0.63 -4.56
C THR A 93 -13.16 -0.48 -3.67
N HIS A 94 -12.20 -1.23 -4.21
CA HIS A 94 -11.54 -2.31 -3.48
C HIS A 94 -10.39 -1.77 -2.62
N PRO A 95 -10.14 -2.40 -1.48
CA PRO A 95 -9.02 -2.02 -0.62
C PRO A 95 -7.68 -2.37 -1.26
N SER A 96 -6.68 -1.54 -1.00
CA SER A 96 -5.29 -1.88 -1.33
C SER A 96 -4.76 -3.00 -0.45
N TYR A 97 -3.71 -3.70 -0.89
CA TYR A 97 -3.04 -4.71 -0.07
C TYR A 97 -2.61 -4.19 1.30
N GLY A 98 -2.14 -2.93 1.36
CA GLY A 98 -1.77 -2.32 2.64
C GLY A 98 -2.95 -2.19 3.60
N SER A 99 -4.12 -1.81 3.09
CA SER A 99 -5.36 -1.73 3.88
C SER A 99 -5.86 -3.10 4.32
N VAL A 100 -5.77 -4.12 3.45
CA VAL A 100 -6.12 -5.50 3.82
C VAL A 100 -5.19 -6.03 4.90
N ILE A 101 -3.88 -5.81 4.78
CA ILE A 101 -2.90 -6.21 5.79
C ILE A 101 -3.17 -5.49 7.12
N ALA A 102 -3.47 -4.19 7.08
CA ALA A 102 -3.83 -3.43 8.26
C ALA A 102 -5.09 -3.97 8.94
N HIS A 103 -6.11 -4.35 8.16
CA HIS A 103 -7.33 -4.94 8.70
C HIS A 103 -7.10 -6.31 9.34
N GLU A 104 -6.37 -7.21 8.66
CA GLU A 104 -6.25 -8.62 9.06
C GLU A 104 -5.14 -8.88 10.09
N MET A 105 -4.13 -8.03 10.15
CA MET A 105 -2.88 -8.34 10.85
C MET A 105 -2.45 -7.30 11.90
N THR A 106 -3.21 -6.22 12.09
CA THR A 106 -2.88 -5.23 13.13
C THR A 106 -3.02 -5.86 14.51
N PRO A 107 -1.97 -5.82 15.35
CA PRO A 107 -2.07 -6.27 16.72
C PRO A 107 -2.89 -5.31 17.56
N ASP A 108 -3.59 -5.81 18.57
CA ASP A 108 -4.29 -5.00 19.55
C ASP A 108 -3.31 -4.07 20.28
N GLY A 109 -3.72 -2.82 20.51
CA GLY A 109 -2.90 -1.84 21.23
C GLY A 109 -1.74 -1.24 20.44
N LEU A 110 -1.72 -1.37 19.11
CA LEU A 110 -0.72 -0.70 18.28
C LEU A 110 -0.92 0.82 18.31
N GLU A 111 0.07 1.54 18.83
CA GLU A 111 0.03 3.01 18.96
C GLU A 111 0.40 3.78 17.70
N ILE A 112 1.00 3.10 16.72
CA ILE A 112 1.41 3.69 15.43
C ILE A 112 0.46 3.28 14.31
N PRO A 113 0.32 4.08 13.25
CA PRO A 113 -0.51 3.69 12.11
C PRO A 113 -0.08 2.35 11.51
N PRO A 114 -0.99 1.37 11.35
CA PRO A 114 -0.66 0.04 10.85
C PRO A 114 -0.29 0.03 9.37
N PHE A 115 -0.68 1.06 8.63
CA PHE A 115 -0.37 1.23 7.23
C PHE A 115 0.18 2.63 6.96
N VAL A 116 1.42 2.72 6.49
CA VAL A 116 2.08 3.97 6.13
C VAL A 116 2.43 3.95 4.65
N SER A 117 2.08 5.04 3.94
CA SER A 117 2.46 5.27 2.55
C SER A 117 3.45 6.43 2.46
N VAL A 118 4.65 6.17 1.95
CA VAL A 118 5.73 7.15 1.82
C VAL A 118 5.88 7.60 0.38
N GLY A 119 6.01 8.90 0.16
CA GLY A 119 6.18 9.50 -1.16
C GLY A 119 4.86 9.84 -1.88
N GLY A 120 3.72 9.61 -1.26
CA GLY A 120 2.41 9.94 -1.78
C GLY A 120 1.31 8.99 -1.33
N ALA A 121 0.08 9.28 -1.75
CA ALA A 121 -1.05 8.41 -1.47
C ALA A 121 -0.97 7.14 -2.33
N SER A 122 -1.17 6.00 -1.70
CA SER A 122 -1.47 4.74 -2.39
C SER A 122 -2.97 4.62 -2.66
N GLU A 123 -3.41 3.49 -3.23
CA GLU A 123 -4.83 3.15 -3.24
C GLU A 123 -5.35 3.06 -1.79
N GLY A 124 -6.59 3.49 -1.59
CA GLY A 124 -7.18 3.63 -0.26
C GLY A 124 -7.73 2.33 0.33
N PRO A 125 -8.49 2.45 1.43
CA PRO A 125 -9.05 1.32 2.15
C PRO A 125 -10.28 0.72 1.47
N GLY A 126 -10.84 1.35 0.43
CA GLY A 126 -12.03 0.89 -0.23
C GLY A 126 -13.19 0.68 0.75
N PHE A 127 -13.86 -0.45 0.64
CA PHE A 127 -15.01 -0.80 1.49
C PHE A 127 -14.64 -1.16 2.95
N LEU A 128 -13.36 -1.28 3.29
CA LEU A 128 -12.95 -1.54 4.68
C LEU A 128 -13.09 -0.32 5.59
N GLY A 129 -13.22 0.89 5.02
CA GLY A 129 -13.41 2.11 5.78
C GLY A 129 -12.11 2.82 6.19
N MET A 130 -12.26 4.07 6.65
CA MET A 130 -11.15 5.00 6.87
C MET A 130 -10.18 4.60 8.00
N ALA A 131 -10.58 3.72 8.91
CA ALA A 131 -9.71 3.18 9.95
C ALA A 131 -8.48 2.45 9.37
N TYR A 132 -8.60 1.93 8.15
CA TYR A 132 -7.54 1.18 7.46
C TYR A 132 -6.92 1.97 6.30
N ALA A 133 -7.16 3.29 6.26
CA ALA A 133 -6.56 4.17 5.27
C ALA A 133 -5.04 4.32 5.52
N PRO A 134 -4.25 4.55 4.44
CA PRO A 134 -2.82 4.80 4.60
C PRO A 134 -2.58 6.11 5.35
N PHE A 135 -1.67 6.08 6.32
CA PHE A 135 -1.07 7.27 6.88
C PHE A 135 -0.02 7.78 5.89
N VAL A 136 -0.27 8.93 5.28
CA VAL A 136 0.54 9.43 4.17
C VAL A 136 1.65 10.34 4.66
N VAL A 137 2.88 9.96 4.33
CA VAL A 137 4.09 10.76 4.53
C VAL A 137 4.61 11.16 3.14
N ASP A 138 4.88 12.44 2.93
CA ASP A 138 5.41 12.88 1.63
C ASP A 138 6.88 12.47 1.43
N SER A 139 7.43 12.77 0.25
CA SER A 139 8.83 12.44 -0.09
C SER A 139 9.87 13.17 0.76
N ASN A 140 9.48 14.24 1.46
CA ASN A 140 10.34 15.01 2.36
C ASN A 140 10.18 14.59 3.83
N GLY A 141 9.40 13.54 4.09
CA GLY A 141 9.12 13.07 5.44
C GLY A 141 8.07 13.89 6.20
N GLN A 142 7.33 14.77 5.51
CA GLN A 142 6.30 15.59 6.13
C GLN A 142 4.95 14.88 6.08
N VAL A 143 4.20 15.01 7.16
CA VAL A 143 2.82 14.54 7.25
C VAL A 143 1.90 15.72 7.04
N ARG A 144 1.00 15.60 6.07
CA ARG A 144 -0.03 16.62 5.82
C ARG A 144 -0.96 16.69 7.03
N ASN A 145 -1.38 17.92 7.34
CA ASN A 145 -2.35 18.21 8.41
C ASN A 145 -1.87 17.92 9.87
N LEU A 146 -0.57 17.74 10.11
CA LEU A 146 -0.03 17.76 11.48
C LEU A 146 0.03 19.17 12.09
N ARG A 147 0.05 20.20 11.24
CA ARG A 147 -0.07 21.58 11.69
C ARG A 147 -1.49 22.04 11.45
N MET A 148 -2.15 22.44 12.51
CA MET A 148 -3.41 23.16 12.41
C MET A 148 -3.11 24.59 11.96
N ASP A 149 -3.46 24.93 10.72
CA ASP A 149 -3.41 26.31 10.20
C ASP A 149 -4.59 27.17 10.72
N VAL A 150 -5.31 26.67 11.71
CA VAL A 150 -6.50 27.32 12.27
C VAL A 150 -6.22 27.67 13.73
N ASP A 151 -6.45 28.92 14.08
CA ASP A 151 -6.40 29.42 15.45
C ASP A 151 -7.29 28.56 16.39
N GLU A 152 -6.77 28.18 17.55
CA GLU A 152 -7.48 27.37 18.56
C GLU A 152 -8.89 27.92 18.88
N ARG A 153 -9.05 29.25 18.85
CA ARG A 153 -10.36 29.91 19.05
C ARG A 153 -11.36 29.61 17.93
N ARG A 154 -10.87 29.42 16.69
CA ARG A 154 -11.72 29.03 15.56
C ARG A 154 -12.08 27.56 15.56
N LEU A 155 -11.29 26.71 16.18
CA LEU A 155 -11.58 25.29 16.36
C LEU A 155 -12.55 25.01 17.49
N ALA A 156 -12.54 25.83 18.54
CA ALA A 156 -13.39 25.62 19.70
C ALA A 156 -14.89 25.59 19.36
N GLN A 157 -15.37 26.42 18.43
CA GLN A 157 -16.79 26.47 18.04
C GLN A 157 -17.22 25.21 17.24
N PRO A 158 -16.51 24.76 16.18
CA PRO A 158 -16.85 23.52 15.49
C PRO A 158 -16.75 22.28 16.37
N MET A 159 -15.79 22.21 17.28
CA MET A 159 -15.64 21.10 18.24
C MET A 159 -16.81 21.05 19.22
N GLN A 160 -17.24 22.20 19.76
CA GLN A 160 -18.43 22.28 20.62
C GLN A 160 -19.71 21.88 19.87
N LEU A 161 -19.83 22.25 18.58
CA LEU A 161 -20.95 21.84 17.75
C LEU A 161 -20.93 20.33 17.49
N LEU A 162 -19.77 19.76 17.21
CA LEU A 162 -19.61 18.32 17.03
C LEU A 162 -20.00 17.55 18.30
N ASP A 163 -19.48 17.96 19.45
CA ASP A 163 -19.84 17.41 20.76
C ASP A 163 -21.35 17.48 21.05
N ALA A 164 -21.98 18.58 20.67
CA ALA A 164 -23.43 18.73 20.83
C ALA A 164 -24.23 17.82 19.89
N MET A 165 -23.73 17.64 18.65
CA MET A 165 -24.34 16.72 17.67
C MET A 165 -24.17 15.26 18.11
N GLU A 166 -22.99 14.87 18.58
CA GLU A 166 -22.76 13.52 19.10
C GLU A 166 -23.61 13.21 20.33
N LYS A 167 -23.70 14.13 21.28
CA LYS A 167 -24.58 13.99 22.47
C LYS A 167 -26.04 13.84 22.08
N ASN A 168 -26.50 14.61 21.10
CA ASN A 168 -27.87 14.49 20.58
C ASN A 168 -28.08 13.16 19.87
N PHE A 169 -27.14 12.73 19.03
CA PHE A 169 -27.23 11.45 18.33
C PHE A 169 -27.26 10.27 19.31
N ILE A 170 -26.35 10.24 20.28
CA ILE A 170 -26.31 9.23 21.33
C ILE A 170 -27.60 9.27 22.18
N GLY A 171 -28.11 10.48 22.48
CA GLY A 171 -29.36 10.66 23.22
C GLY A 171 -30.60 10.12 22.52
N GLN A 172 -30.66 10.27 21.21
CA GLN A 172 -31.77 9.80 20.36
C GLN A 172 -31.69 8.30 20.04
N ASN A 173 -30.49 7.72 20.04
CA ASN A 173 -30.24 6.32 19.67
C ASN A 173 -29.81 5.45 20.85
N ARG A 174 -30.24 5.78 22.07
CA ARG A 174 -29.98 5.01 23.31
C ARG A 174 -30.60 3.61 23.25
N GLY A 175 -30.09 2.73 22.50
CA GLY A 175 -30.55 1.34 22.37
C GLY A 175 -29.95 0.62 21.17
N GLU A 176 -29.39 1.35 20.22
CA GLU A 176 -28.80 0.77 19.00
C GLU A 176 -27.26 0.86 18.94
N VAL A 177 -26.64 1.67 19.80
CA VAL A 177 -25.19 1.74 19.90
C VAL A 177 -24.76 0.93 21.12
N ALA A 178 -24.67 -0.37 20.97
CA ALA A 178 -23.86 -1.17 21.85
C ALA A 178 -22.38 -0.82 21.54
N VAL A 179 -21.74 -0.17 22.48
CA VAL A 179 -20.31 0.07 22.45
C VAL A 179 -19.64 -1.30 22.66
N GLU A 180 -19.06 -1.88 21.60
CA GLU A 180 -18.03 -2.88 21.74
C GLU A 180 -16.67 -2.21 21.91
#